data_0f35c7402663a10134ffe41323e91457
#
_entry.id   0f35c7402663a10134ffe41323e91457
#
_cell.length_a   1.000
_cell.length_b   1.000
_cell.length_c   1.000
_cell.angle_alpha   90.00
_cell.angle_beta   90.00
_cell.angle_gamma   90.00
#
_symmetry.space_group_name_H-M   'P 1'
#
loop_
_entity.id
_entity.type
_entity.pdbx_description
1 polymer ?
#
loop_
_entity_poly.entity_id
_entity_poly.type
_entity_poly.pdbx_seq_one_letter_code
_entity_poly.pdbx_strand_id
1 'polypeptide(L)'
;MSAFTGAAIAAGKIAIDDSSVLIVVDVQNCFLPGGSLAVKDGDQVIPVINRIAKGFANVVMTQDWHTPGHISFASAHAGKKPFETIDLPYGKQVLWPDHCVQGTDGASISKDISIPQAELIIRKGYHKDVDSYSAFTEADGKTSTGLAAYLKAHDIKRVFVTGLATDFCVAWTAMDARKAGFETYIIEDACRGIDANGSLAKAWADTAKAGVKRIQSSDLAIA
;
A
#
# COMPACT_ATOMS: atom_id res chain seq x y z
N MET A 1 38.17 15.75 15.27
CA MET A 1 38.25 14.80 14.15
C MET A 1 37.34 13.64 14.48
N SER A 2 36.13 13.65 13.97
CA SER A 2 35.14 12.58 14.22
C SER A 2 35.19 11.62 13.03
N ALA A 3 35.62 10.40 13.28
CA ALA A 3 35.73 9.36 12.26
C ALA A 3 34.30 8.83 11.97
N PHE A 4 33.78 9.13 10.80
CA PHE A 4 32.63 8.43 10.24
C PHE A 4 33.07 7.00 9.88
N THR A 5 32.73 6.03 10.69
CA THR A 5 32.81 4.61 10.33
C THR A 5 31.64 4.32 9.36
N GLY A 6 31.90 4.45 8.07
CA GLY A 6 30.98 3.96 7.05
C GLY A 6 30.89 2.43 7.16
N ALA A 7 29.74 1.90 7.57
CA ALA A 7 29.47 0.47 7.49
C ALA A 7 29.56 0.06 6.01
N ALA A 8 30.45 -0.87 5.69
CA ALA A 8 30.57 -1.43 4.34
C ALA A 8 29.26 -2.14 3.98
N ILE A 9 28.55 -1.65 2.99
CA ILE A 9 27.36 -2.30 2.44
C ILE A 9 27.82 -3.64 1.82
N ALA A 10 27.28 -4.76 2.28
CA ALA A 10 27.56 -6.06 1.69
C ALA A 10 27.22 -6.01 0.20
N ALA A 11 28.14 -6.46 -0.67
CA ALA A 11 27.99 -6.40 -2.11
C ALA A 11 26.68 -7.08 -2.55
N GLY A 12 25.77 -6.33 -3.16
CA GLY A 12 24.49 -6.79 -3.68
C GLY A 12 23.23 -6.32 -2.93
N LYS A 13 23.35 -5.66 -1.77
CA LYS A 13 22.18 -5.14 -1.05
C LYS A 13 21.76 -3.73 -1.52
N ILE A 14 20.47 -3.46 -1.46
CA ILE A 14 19.90 -2.16 -1.82
C ILE A 14 20.10 -1.20 -0.64
N ALA A 15 20.88 -0.15 -0.86
CA ALA A 15 21.09 0.89 0.13
C ALA A 15 19.79 1.71 0.33
N ILE A 16 19.50 2.04 1.57
CA ILE A 16 18.45 2.97 1.96
C ILE A 16 19.13 4.27 2.41
N ASP A 17 18.63 5.39 1.91
CA ASP A 17 19.13 6.74 2.25
C ASP A 17 17.96 7.72 2.45
N ASP A 18 18.27 8.98 2.72
CA ASP A 18 17.27 10.03 2.97
C ASP A 18 16.35 10.32 1.76
N SER A 19 16.71 9.87 0.55
CA SER A 19 15.86 9.94 -0.63
C SER A 19 14.93 8.73 -0.80
N SER A 20 14.90 7.83 0.17
CA SER A 20 14.09 6.62 0.21
C SER A 20 12.91 6.78 1.15
N VAL A 21 11.71 6.35 0.73
CA VAL A 21 10.52 6.28 1.57
C VAL A 21 9.97 4.87 1.63
N LEU A 22 9.54 4.43 2.81
CA LEU A 22 8.72 3.25 2.99
C LEU A 22 7.25 3.65 3.00
N ILE A 23 6.45 3.06 2.11
CA ILE A 23 4.99 3.20 2.13
C ILE A 23 4.39 1.92 2.71
N VAL A 24 3.73 2.05 3.85
CA VAL A 24 3.02 0.96 4.55
C VAL A 24 1.55 1.06 4.20
N VAL A 25 1.12 0.18 3.29
CA VAL A 25 -0.23 0.23 2.71
C VAL A 25 -1.21 -0.54 3.57
N ASP A 26 -2.21 0.15 4.07
CA ASP A 26 -3.48 -0.37 4.60
C ASP A 26 -3.35 -1.54 5.61
N VAL A 27 -2.40 -1.49 6.54
CA VAL A 27 -2.31 -2.50 7.60
C VAL A 27 -3.34 -2.16 8.69
N GLN A 28 -4.62 -2.37 8.34
CA GLN A 28 -5.80 -2.01 9.12
C GLN A 28 -6.54 -3.26 9.62
N ASN A 29 -7.30 -3.10 10.71
CA ASN A 29 -8.02 -4.21 11.36
C ASN A 29 -8.99 -4.92 10.38
N CYS A 30 -9.62 -4.19 9.43
CA CYS A 30 -10.52 -4.78 8.43
C CYS A 30 -9.85 -5.80 7.51
N PHE A 31 -8.53 -5.68 7.26
CA PHE A 31 -7.75 -6.56 6.38
C PHE A 31 -7.00 -7.68 7.14
N LEU A 32 -6.98 -7.62 8.45
CA LEU A 32 -6.30 -8.61 9.29
C LEU A 32 -7.23 -9.77 9.66
N PRO A 33 -6.72 -10.90 10.18
CA PRO A 33 -7.55 -12.03 10.61
C PRO A 33 -8.70 -11.61 11.53
N GLY A 34 -9.93 -11.97 11.16
CA GLY A 34 -11.16 -11.56 11.86
C GLY A 34 -11.78 -10.27 11.34
N GLY A 35 -11.12 -9.54 10.44
CA GLY A 35 -11.67 -8.36 9.78
C GLY A 35 -12.68 -8.67 8.68
N SER A 36 -13.42 -7.65 8.24
CA SER A 36 -14.51 -7.81 7.26
C SER A 36 -14.06 -8.15 5.84
N LEU A 37 -12.82 -7.85 5.49
CA LEU A 37 -12.16 -8.21 4.23
C LEU A 37 -10.76 -8.78 4.53
N ALA A 38 -10.72 -9.79 5.42
CA ALA A 38 -9.48 -10.36 5.89
C ALA A 38 -8.64 -10.96 4.75
N VAL A 39 -7.38 -10.52 4.67
CA VAL A 39 -6.36 -11.08 3.79
C VAL A 39 -5.72 -12.28 4.50
N LYS A 40 -5.61 -13.41 3.80
CA LYS A 40 -4.99 -14.61 4.35
C LYS A 40 -3.56 -14.31 4.82
N ASP A 41 -3.24 -14.68 6.06
CA ASP A 41 -1.93 -14.44 6.68
C ASP A 41 -1.51 -12.95 6.68
N GLY A 42 -2.48 -12.03 6.64
CA GLY A 42 -2.22 -10.58 6.55
C GLY A 42 -1.45 -10.02 7.75
N ASP A 43 -1.62 -10.61 8.93
CA ASP A 43 -0.90 -10.25 10.15
C ASP A 43 0.60 -10.56 10.11
N GLN A 44 1.02 -11.52 9.28
CA GLN A 44 2.44 -11.89 9.14
C GLN A 44 3.29 -10.78 8.50
N VAL A 45 2.68 -9.78 7.85
CA VAL A 45 3.43 -8.63 7.30
C VAL A 45 3.94 -7.71 8.43
N ILE A 46 3.23 -7.66 9.56
CA ILE A 46 3.49 -6.71 10.65
C ILE A 46 4.91 -6.81 11.22
N PRO A 47 5.41 -7.99 11.66
CA PRO A 47 6.76 -8.08 12.20
C PRO A 47 7.85 -7.75 11.17
N VAL A 48 7.62 -8.05 9.88
CA VAL A 48 8.55 -7.70 8.81
C VAL A 48 8.59 -6.19 8.63
N ILE A 49 7.42 -5.56 8.51
CA ILE A 49 7.28 -4.11 8.35
C ILE A 49 7.91 -3.37 9.53
N ASN A 50 7.57 -3.74 10.78
CA ASN A 50 8.15 -3.12 11.98
C ASN A 50 9.67 -3.21 12.03
N ARG A 51 10.24 -4.31 11.53
CA ARG A 51 11.68 -4.49 11.46
C ARG A 51 12.32 -3.60 10.40
N ILE A 52 11.81 -3.65 9.16
CA ILE A 52 12.42 -2.89 8.05
C ILE A 52 12.22 -1.39 8.17
N ALA A 53 11.10 -0.94 8.76
CA ALA A 53 10.82 0.47 8.95
C ALA A 53 11.91 1.21 9.75
N LYS A 54 12.62 0.51 10.63
CA LYS A 54 13.74 1.08 11.40
C LYS A 54 14.89 1.58 10.53
N GLY A 55 15.01 1.07 9.30
CA GLY A 55 16.05 1.48 8.35
C GLY A 55 15.65 2.68 7.49
N PHE A 56 14.40 3.17 7.60
CA PHE A 56 13.90 4.29 6.81
C PHE A 56 13.74 5.55 7.65
N ALA A 57 14.33 6.64 7.20
CA ALA A 57 14.09 7.96 7.78
C ALA A 57 12.69 8.47 7.46
N ASN A 58 12.22 8.22 6.22
CA ASN A 58 10.90 8.66 5.76
C ASN A 58 9.94 7.47 5.69
N VAL A 59 8.82 7.55 6.38
CA VAL A 59 7.77 6.52 6.36
C VAL A 59 6.40 7.17 6.22
N VAL A 60 5.65 6.70 5.23
CA VAL A 60 4.25 7.09 5.01
C VAL A 60 3.38 5.85 5.22
N MET A 61 2.29 5.99 5.94
CA MET A 61 1.26 4.96 6.05
C MET A 61 0.05 5.35 5.20
N THR A 62 -0.73 4.36 4.76
CA THR A 62 -2.01 4.62 4.12
C THR A 62 -3.15 4.01 4.93
N GLN A 63 -4.34 4.50 4.68
CA GLN A 63 -5.55 4.08 5.35
C GLN A 63 -6.72 4.16 4.38
N ASP A 64 -7.30 2.99 4.03
CA ASP A 64 -8.63 2.96 3.43
C ASP A 64 -9.62 3.61 4.39
N TRP A 65 -10.45 4.52 3.86
CA TRP A 65 -11.29 5.37 4.69
C TRP A 65 -12.66 5.60 4.05
N HIS A 66 -13.38 4.50 3.79
CA HIS A 66 -14.62 4.52 3.04
C HIS A 66 -15.79 5.14 3.80
N THR A 67 -16.58 5.94 3.11
CA THR A 67 -17.85 6.43 3.65
C THR A 67 -18.86 5.28 3.78
N PRO A 68 -19.81 5.33 4.72
CA PRO A 68 -20.93 4.39 4.72
C PRO A 68 -21.66 4.38 3.38
N GLY A 69 -21.92 3.18 2.84
CA GLY A 69 -22.55 2.98 1.54
C GLY A 69 -21.68 3.42 0.35
N HIS A 70 -20.36 3.28 0.47
CA HIS A 70 -19.39 3.58 -0.59
C HIS A 70 -19.66 2.76 -1.85
N ILE A 71 -19.42 3.35 -3.03
CA ILE A 71 -19.74 2.75 -4.34
C ILE A 71 -19.01 1.41 -4.60
N SER A 72 -17.89 1.16 -3.94
CA SER A 72 -17.18 -0.13 -4.06
C SER A 72 -17.78 -1.26 -3.23
N PHE A 73 -18.76 -0.98 -2.39
CA PHE A 73 -19.40 -2.01 -1.56
C PHE A 73 -20.50 -2.74 -2.30
N ALA A 74 -20.55 -4.06 -2.20
CA ALA A 74 -21.65 -4.86 -2.77
C ALA A 74 -23.01 -4.45 -2.19
N SER A 75 -23.06 -4.07 -0.92
CA SER A 75 -24.26 -3.60 -0.22
C SER A 75 -24.85 -2.31 -0.82
N ALA A 76 -24.06 -1.51 -1.53
CA ALA A 76 -24.52 -0.30 -2.22
C ALA A 76 -25.25 -0.60 -3.55
N HIS A 77 -25.26 -1.86 -4.01
CA HIS A 77 -25.82 -2.27 -5.31
C HIS A 77 -26.85 -3.38 -5.12
N ALA A 78 -28.13 -3.10 -5.42
CA ALA A 78 -29.22 -4.07 -5.25
C ALA A 78 -28.94 -5.39 -6.00
N GLY A 79 -29.03 -6.51 -5.29
CA GLY A 79 -28.86 -7.86 -5.85
C GLY A 79 -27.42 -8.28 -6.13
N LYS A 80 -26.43 -7.43 -5.83
CA LYS A 80 -25.01 -7.74 -6.02
C LYS A 80 -24.40 -8.42 -4.81
N LYS A 81 -23.32 -9.15 -5.05
CA LYS A 81 -22.54 -9.88 -4.03
C LYS A 81 -21.08 -9.43 -4.05
N PRO A 82 -20.38 -9.54 -2.93
CA PRO A 82 -18.91 -9.33 -2.90
C PRO A 82 -18.19 -10.16 -3.97
N PHE A 83 -17.13 -9.58 -4.52
CA PHE A 83 -16.28 -10.11 -5.59
C PHE A 83 -16.91 -10.13 -6.99
N GLU A 84 -18.17 -9.70 -7.16
CA GLU A 84 -18.69 -9.39 -8.49
C GLU A 84 -18.03 -8.13 -9.05
N THR A 85 -17.98 -8.03 -10.38
CA THR A 85 -17.48 -6.84 -11.07
C THR A 85 -18.62 -6.11 -11.75
N ILE A 86 -18.64 -4.80 -11.65
CA ILE A 86 -19.57 -3.91 -12.34
C ILE A 86 -18.82 -2.87 -13.16
N ASP A 87 -19.51 -2.25 -14.11
CA ASP A 87 -18.99 -1.11 -14.86
C ASP A 87 -19.47 0.19 -14.20
N LEU A 88 -18.54 1.07 -13.86
CA LEU A 88 -18.75 2.41 -13.32
C LEU A 88 -18.18 3.45 -14.30
N PRO A 89 -18.48 4.75 -14.15
CA PRO A 89 -17.98 5.80 -15.05
C PRO A 89 -16.46 5.85 -15.19
N TYR A 90 -15.73 5.39 -14.18
CA TYR A 90 -14.27 5.34 -14.18
C TYR A 90 -13.68 3.98 -14.60
N GLY A 91 -14.52 2.99 -14.93
CA GLY A 91 -14.09 1.68 -15.39
C GLY A 91 -14.68 0.52 -14.59
N LYS A 92 -14.01 -0.64 -14.66
CA LYS A 92 -14.46 -1.84 -13.96
C LYS A 92 -14.13 -1.74 -12.47
N GLN A 93 -15.14 -2.00 -11.63
CA GLN A 93 -15.04 -2.03 -10.18
C GLN A 93 -15.36 -3.41 -9.64
N VAL A 94 -14.44 -3.99 -8.88
CA VAL A 94 -14.72 -5.16 -8.05
C VAL A 94 -15.52 -4.70 -6.83
N LEU A 95 -16.62 -5.37 -6.55
CA LEU A 95 -17.43 -5.08 -5.37
C LEU A 95 -16.91 -5.85 -4.16
N TRP A 96 -16.77 -5.15 -3.06
CA TRP A 96 -16.23 -5.65 -1.82
C TRP A 96 -17.29 -5.82 -0.73
N PRO A 97 -17.06 -6.65 0.30
CA PRO A 97 -17.76 -6.50 1.57
C PRO A 97 -17.55 -5.09 2.12
N ASP A 98 -18.45 -4.59 2.93
CA ASP A 98 -18.24 -3.33 3.64
C ASP A 98 -17.00 -3.46 4.55
N HIS A 99 -16.01 -2.62 4.31
CA HIS A 99 -14.73 -2.68 5.01
C HIS A 99 -14.18 -1.28 5.23
N CYS A 100 -13.30 -1.12 6.20
CA CYS A 100 -12.60 0.12 6.49
C CYS A 100 -13.53 1.36 6.51
N VAL A 101 -14.75 1.19 7.04
CA VAL A 101 -15.74 2.28 7.13
C VAL A 101 -15.25 3.32 8.14
N GLN A 102 -15.31 4.58 7.77
CA GLN A 102 -14.85 5.73 8.55
C GLN A 102 -15.34 5.67 9.99
N GLY A 103 -14.43 5.89 10.95
CA GLY A 103 -14.74 5.95 12.39
C GLY A 103 -14.98 4.59 13.05
N THR A 104 -14.91 3.48 12.31
CA THR A 104 -15.01 2.14 12.90
C THR A 104 -13.64 1.59 13.29
N ASP A 105 -13.63 0.61 14.21
CA ASP A 105 -12.40 -0.13 14.57
C ASP A 105 -11.78 -0.83 13.36
N GLY A 106 -12.59 -1.33 12.44
CA GLY A 106 -12.11 -1.93 11.20
C GLY A 106 -11.25 -0.99 10.36
N ALA A 107 -11.56 0.31 10.37
CA ALA A 107 -10.77 1.31 9.64
C ALA A 107 -9.49 1.74 10.38
N SER A 108 -9.30 1.34 11.63
CA SER A 108 -8.12 1.67 12.41
C SER A 108 -6.89 0.94 11.89
N ILE A 109 -5.74 1.63 11.84
CA ILE A 109 -4.44 0.99 11.65
C ILE A 109 -4.21 0.02 12.81
N SER A 110 -3.66 -1.15 12.53
CA SER A 110 -3.38 -2.14 13.55
C SER A 110 -2.51 -1.56 14.67
N LYS A 111 -2.90 -1.80 15.91
CA LYS A 111 -2.11 -1.42 17.10
C LYS A 111 -0.75 -2.13 17.17
N ASP A 112 -0.58 -3.22 16.44
CA ASP A 112 0.65 -4.00 16.40
C ASP A 112 1.66 -3.43 15.39
N ILE A 113 1.28 -2.44 14.56
CA ILE A 113 2.20 -1.60 13.81
C ILE A 113 2.89 -0.62 14.77
N SER A 114 4.21 -0.69 14.83
CA SER A 114 5.04 0.15 15.70
C SER A 114 6.08 0.91 14.87
N ILE A 115 5.66 2.04 14.32
CA ILE A 115 6.47 2.91 13.45
C ILE A 115 6.29 4.37 13.93
N PRO A 116 6.86 4.74 15.08
CA PRO A 116 6.64 6.07 15.66
C PRO A 116 7.18 7.23 14.80
N GLN A 117 8.11 6.94 13.88
CA GLN A 117 8.66 7.93 12.94
C GLN A 117 7.79 8.12 11.69
N ALA A 118 6.66 7.41 11.52
CA ALA A 118 5.78 7.65 10.40
C ALA A 118 5.23 9.09 10.45
N GLU A 119 5.55 9.85 9.42
CA GLU A 119 5.32 11.29 9.37
C GLU A 119 4.01 11.70 8.73
N LEU A 120 3.42 10.80 7.93
CA LEU A 120 2.19 11.07 7.18
C LEU A 120 1.30 9.83 7.11
N ILE A 121 0.00 10.05 7.26
CA ILE A 121 -1.03 9.05 6.97
C ILE A 121 -1.90 9.58 5.84
N ILE A 122 -1.85 8.91 4.69
CA ILE A 122 -2.73 9.19 3.55
C ILE A 122 -4.01 8.39 3.68
N ARG A 123 -5.13 9.06 3.83
CA ARG A 123 -6.46 8.46 3.71
C ARG A 123 -6.88 8.43 2.25
N LYS A 124 -7.38 7.29 1.79
CA LYS A 124 -7.84 7.08 0.42
C LYS A 124 -9.23 6.45 0.39
N GLY A 125 -9.91 6.50 -0.75
CA GLY A 125 -11.25 5.94 -0.90
C GLY A 125 -12.32 6.60 -0.02
N TYR A 126 -12.16 7.90 0.30
CA TYR A 126 -13.12 8.64 1.12
C TYR A 126 -14.19 9.39 0.31
N HIS A 127 -14.03 9.48 -1.01
CA HIS A 127 -15.07 10.00 -1.88
C HIS A 127 -16.08 8.90 -2.18
N LYS A 128 -17.34 9.13 -1.87
CA LYS A 128 -18.40 8.11 -1.92
C LYS A 128 -18.54 7.39 -3.25
N ASP A 129 -18.36 8.13 -4.35
CA ASP A 129 -18.68 7.68 -5.71
C ASP A 129 -17.44 7.28 -6.52
N VAL A 130 -16.25 7.25 -5.91
CA VAL A 130 -14.99 6.86 -6.56
C VAL A 130 -14.17 6.03 -5.59
N ASP A 131 -13.72 4.86 -6.04
CA ASP A 131 -12.81 4.01 -5.27
C ASP A 131 -11.35 4.45 -5.39
N SER A 132 -10.49 3.97 -4.52
CA SER A 132 -9.06 4.27 -4.54
C SER A 132 -8.24 3.10 -4.04
N TYR A 133 -7.65 2.34 -4.96
CA TYR A 133 -6.62 1.37 -4.57
C TYR A 133 -5.28 2.05 -4.36
N SER A 134 -4.90 2.95 -5.26
CA SER A 134 -3.61 3.65 -5.19
C SER A 134 -3.58 4.70 -4.08
N ALA A 135 -2.43 4.81 -3.40
CA ALA A 135 -2.13 5.91 -2.49
C ALA A 135 -1.82 7.24 -3.21
N PHE A 136 -1.75 7.24 -4.55
CA PHE A 136 -1.39 8.42 -5.35
C PHE A 136 -2.57 9.07 -6.04
N THR A 137 -3.43 8.25 -6.68
CA THR A 137 -4.54 8.73 -7.52
C THR A 137 -5.72 7.80 -7.36
N GLU A 138 -6.93 8.36 -7.25
CA GLU A 138 -8.16 7.59 -7.17
C GLU A 138 -8.49 6.88 -8.51
N ALA A 139 -9.44 5.96 -8.50
CA ALA A 139 -9.78 5.13 -9.65
C ALA A 139 -10.26 5.92 -10.88
N ASP A 140 -10.68 7.17 -10.71
CA ASP A 140 -11.02 8.07 -11.80
C ASP A 140 -9.82 8.55 -12.64
N GLY A 141 -8.60 8.27 -12.17
CA GLY A 141 -7.35 8.67 -12.81
C GLY A 141 -7.06 10.16 -12.80
N LYS A 142 -7.80 10.94 -12.01
CA LYS A 142 -7.74 12.41 -11.97
C LYS A 142 -7.57 12.95 -10.56
N THR A 143 -8.30 12.40 -9.59
CA THR A 143 -8.28 12.88 -8.21
C THR A 143 -7.01 12.42 -7.51
N SER A 144 -6.14 13.39 -7.21
CA SER A 144 -4.87 13.13 -6.52
C SER A 144 -5.06 13.12 -5.01
N THR A 145 -4.39 12.22 -4.32
CA THR A 145 -4.29 12.22 -2.84
C THR A 145 -3.33 13.28 -2.31
N GLY A 146 -2.47 13.83 -3.18
CA GLY A 146 -1.39 14.74 -2.79
C GLY A 146 -0.05 14.05 -2.49
N LEU A 147 -0.01 12.71 -2.39
CA LEU A 147 1.20 11.99 -1.99
C LEU A 147 2.39 12.25 -2.93
N ALA A 148 2.16 12.27 -4.25
CA ALA A 148 3.25 12.51 -5.21
C ALA A 148 3.91 13.89 -5.00
N ALA A 149 3.12 14.92 -4.71
CA ALA A 149 3.62 16.27 -4.44
C ALA A 149 4.40 16.31 -3.12
N TYR A 150 3.86 15.66 -2.09
CA TYR A 150 4.52 15.52 -0.79
C TYR A 150 5.91 14.86 -0.94
N LEU A 151 5.99 13.70 -1.58
CA LEU A 151 7.24 12.98 -1.76
C LEU A 151 8.28 13.78 -2.58
N LYS A 152 7.81 14.52 -3.61
CA LYS A 152 8.70 15.39 -4.40
C LYS A 152 9.23 16.57 -3.57
N ALA A 153 8.41 17.15 -2.71
CA ALA A 153 8.82 18.24 -1.81
C ALA A 153 9.84 17.79 -0.76
N HIS A 154 9.88 16.49 -0.45
CA HIS A 154 10.86 15.85 0.44
C HIS A 154 12.06 15.23 -0.31
N ASP A 155 12.27 15.58 -1.58
CA ASP A 155 13.36 15.08 -2.43
C ASP A 155 13.44 13.55 -2.55
N ILE A 156 12.32 12.84 -2.32
CA ILE A 156 12.25 11.38 -2.45
C ILE A 156 12.48 10.98 -3.91
N LYS A 157 13.30 9.96 -4.11
CA LYS A 157 13.62 9.36 -5.40
C LYS A 157 13.19 7.89 -5.47
N ARG A 158 13.20 7.19 -4.35
CA ARG A 158 12.93 5.75 -4.25
C ARG A 158 11.78 5.48 -3.31
N VAL A 159 10.84 4.68 -3.80
CA VAL A 159 9.63 4.28 -3.08
C VAL A 159 9.67 2.77 -2.85
N PHE A 160 9.55 2.35 -1.60
CA PHE A 160 9.45 0.97 -1.19
C PHE A 160 8.05 0.72 -0.65
N VAL A 161 7.31 -0.20 -1.26
CA VAL A 161 5.90 -0.45 -0.95
C VAL A 161 5.75 -1.78 -0.22
N THR A 162 4.97 -1.77 0.86
CA THR A 162 4.64 -2.93 1.71
C THR A 162 3.16 -2.90 2.07
N GLY A 163 2.66 -3.97 2.68
CA GLY A 163 1.33 -4.01 3.28
C GLY A 163 0.30 -4.83 2.51
N LEU A 164 -0.94 -4.36 2.49
CA LEU A 164 -2.11 -5.11 2.05
C LEU A 164 -2.96 -4.30 1.04
N ALA A 165 -3.65 -4.94 0.08
CA ALA A 165 -3.34 -6.27 -0.40
C ALA A 165 -2.43 -6.16 -1.62
N THR A 166 -1.52 -7.15 -1.80
CA THR A 166 -0.51 -7.15 -2.88
C THR A 166 -1.13 -6.89 -4.25
N ASP A 167 -2.23 -7.54 -4.55
CA ASP A 167 -2.89 -7.57 -5.85
C ASP A 167 -3.83 -6.38 -6.10
N PHE A 168 -4.03 -5.53 -5.11
CA PHE A 168 -4.85 -4.31 -5.20
C PHE A 168 -4.05 -3.09 -4.72
N CYS A 169 -4.24 -2.64 -3.51
CA CYS A 169 -3.70 -1.36 -3.03
C CYS A 169 -2.17 -1.26 -3.14
N VAL A 170 -1.43 -2.34 -2.87
CA VAL A 170 0.03 -2.37 -3.00
C VAL A 170 0.45 -2.23 -4.47
N ALA A 171 -0.09 -3.06 -5.36
CA ALA A 171 0.28 -3.04 -6.79
C ALA A 171 -0.08 -1.71 -7.44
N TRP A 172 -1.28 -1.19 -7.21
CA TRP A 172 -1.72 0.09 -7.78
C TRP A 172 -0.88 1.26 -7.25
N THR A 173 -0.58 1.28 -5.94
CA THR A 173 0.32 2.27 -5.35
C THR A 173 1.70 2.23 -6.00
N ALA A 174 2.27 1.03 -6.18
CA ALA A 174 3.58 0.88 -6.78
C ALA A 174 3.62 1.29 -8.27
N MET A 175 2.60 0.94 -9.05
CA MET A 175 2.50 1.35 -10.45
C MET A 175 2.35 2.87 -10.59
N ASP A 176 1.53 3.50 -9.77
CA ASP A 176 1.37 4.95 -9.80
C ASP A 176 2.62 5.69 -9.29
N ALA A 177 3.35 5.13 -8.32
CA ALA A 177 4.66 5.65 -7.93
C ALA A 177 5.64 5.66 -9.14
N ARG A 178 5.67 4.58 -9.92
CA ARG A 178 6.46 4.53 -11.18
C ARG A 178 6.01 5.58 -12.17
N LYS A 179 4.71 5.70 -12.39
CA LYS A 179 4.12 6.71 -13.29
C LYS A 179 4.44 8.14 -12.85
N ALA A 180 4.53 8.38 -11.54
CA ALA A 180 4.92 9.67 -10.96
C ALA A 180 6.44 9.96 -11.04
N GLY A 181 7.25 8.99 -11.51
CA GLY A 181 8.68 9.13 -11.79
C GLY A 181 9.61 8.60 -10.70
N PHE A 182 9.08 7.90 -9.68
CA PHE A 182 9.91 7.32 -8.61
C PHE A 182 10.50 5.97 -9.04
N GLU A 183 11.71 5.65 -8.63
CA GLU A 183 12.22 4.29 -8.65
C GLU A 183 11.46 3.50 -7.57
N THR A 184 10.80 2.40 -7.97
CA THR A 184 9.82 1.75 -7.11
C THR A 184 10.10 0.27 -6.91
N TYR A 185 9.96 -0.15 -5.67
CA TYR A 185 10.14 -1.52 -5.21
C TYR A 185 8.89 -2.00 -4.46
N ILE A 186 8.52 -3.27 -4.60
CA ILE A 186 7.60 -3.97 -3.69
C ILE A 186 8.41 -4.97 -2.89
N ILE A 187 8.31 -4.92 -1.57
CA ILE A 187 8.97 -5.86 -0.65
C ILE A 187 8.00 -7.03 -0.42
N GLU A 188 8.22 -8.13 -1.15
CA GLU A 188 7.28 -9.22 -1.25
C GLU A 188 6.94 -9.88 0.07
N ASP A 189 7.94 -10.22 0.88
CA ASP A 189 7.75 -10.89 2.18
C ASP A 189 7.07 -9.98 3.23
N ALA A 190 6.99 -8.67 2.95
CA ALA A 190 6.23 -7.68 3.71
C ALA A 190 4.85 -7.38 3.10
N CYS A 191 4.35 -8.24 2.21
CA CYS A 191 3.04 -8.10 1.56
C CYS A 191 2.26 -9.41 1.62
N ARG A 192 0.91 -9.32 1.57
CA ARG A 192 0.00 -10.47 1.36
C ARG A 192 -1.12 -10.06 0.41
N GLY A 193 -1.57 -11.00 -0.42
CA GLY A 193 -2.62 -10.78 -1.43
C GLY A 193 -3.94 -11.45 -1.08
N ILE A 194 -5.01 -10.97 -1.68
CA ILE A 194 -6.35 -11.58 -1.61
C ILE A 194 -6.44 -12.79 -2.56
N ASP A 195 -5.79 -12.68 -3.72
CA ASP A 195 -5.81 -13.65 -4.83
C ASP A 195 -7.22 -14.03 -5.32
N ALA A 196 -8.02 -12.99 -5.57
CA ALA A 196 -9.35 -13.16 -6.15
C ALA A 196 -9.22 -13.54 -7.65
N ASN A 197 -9.53 -14.81 -7.98
CA ASN A 197 -9.52 -15.30 -9.37
C ASN A 197 -8.19 -15.08 -10.12
N GLY A 198 -7.05 -15.27 -9.45
CA GLY A 198 -5.71 -15.12 -10.05
C GLY A 198 -5.22 -13.68 -10.11
N SER A 199 -5.85 -12.76 -9.38
CA SER A 199 -5.44 -11.35 -9.31
C SER A 199 -3.99 -11.16 -8.87
N LEU A 200 -3.49 -12.03 -8.00
CA LEU A 200 -2.12 -11.93 -7.49
C LEU A 200 -1.07 -12.15 -8.60
N ALA A 201 -1.24 -13.20 -9.41
CA ALA A 201 -0.35 -13.47 -10.54
C ALA A 201 -0.41 -12.33 -11.57
N LYS A 202 -1.61 -11.81 -11.84
CA LYS A 202 -1.82 -10.67 -12.73
C LYS A 202 -1.12 -9.42 -12.20
N ALA A 203 -1.27 -9.11 -10.92
CA ALA A 203 -0.66 -7.93 -10.30
C ALA A 203 0.87 -7.97 -10.39
N TRP A 204 1.50 -9.14 -10.16
CA TRP A 204 2.93 -9.29 -10.35
C TRP A 204 3.37 -9.07 -11.79
N ALA A 205 2.61 -9.54 -12.77
CA ALA A 205 2.90 -9.29 -14.18
C ALA A 205 2.76 -7.81 -14.54
N ASP A 206 1.69 -7.14 -14.09
CA ASP A 206 1.42 -5.74 -14.36
C ASP A 206 2.47 -4.82 -13.71
N THR A 207 2.84 -5.08 -12.46
CA THR A 207 3.88 -4.30 -11.75
C THR A 207 5.25 -4.46 -12.42
N ALA A 208 5.62 -5.68 -12.84
CA ALA A 208 6.87 -5.91 -13.59
C ALA A 208 6.88 -5.15 -14.92
N LYS A 209 5.76 -5.17 -15.66
CA LYS A 209 5.59 -4.41 -16.91
C LYS A 209 5.70 -2.90 -16.70
N ALA A 210 5.23 -2.39 -15.56
CA ALA A 210 5.36 -0.99 -15.17
C ALA A 210 6.79 -0.62 -14.72
N GLY A 211 7.70 -1.58 -14.61
CA GLY A 211 9.09 -1.36 -14.17
C GLY A 211 9.25 -1.29 -12.65
N VAL A 212 8.30 -1.83 -11.89
CA VAL A 212 8.43 -2.02 -10.44
C VAL A 212 9.33 -3.22 -10.19
N LYS A 213 10.25 -3.09 -9.24
CA LYS A 213 11.16 -4.16 -8.84
C LYS A 213 10.58 -4.94 -7.67
N ARG A 214 10.47 -6.26 -7.81
CA ARG A 214 10.06 -7.18 -6.75
C ARG A 214 11.30 -7.62 -5.99
N ILE A 215 11.33 -7.41 -4.67
CA ILE A 215 12.45 -7.72 -3.78
C ILE A 215 11.99 -8.39 -2.50
N GLN A 216 12.94 -8.91 -1.73
CA GLN A 216 12.72 -9.40 -0.37
C GLN A 216 13.25 -8.40 0.66
N SER A 217 12.76 -8.44 1.89
CA SER A 217 13.30 -7.61 2.98
C SER A 217 14.78 -7.86 3.25
N SER A 218 15.25 -9.08 2.97
CA SER A 218 16.66 -9.46 3.06
C SER A 218 17.56 -8.77 2.03
N ASP A 219 17.00 -8.22 0.95
CA ASP A 219 17.78 -7.50 -0.08
C ASP A 219 18.13 -6.07 0.36
N LEU A 220 17.53 -5.59 1.44
CA LEU A 220 17.78 -4.24 1.97
C LEU A 220 19.05 -4.22 2.85
N ALA A 221 19.83 -3.14 2.73
CA ALA A 221 20.93 -2.86 3.63
C ALA A 221 20.41 -2.15 4.89
N ILE A 222 19.76 -2.89 5.77
CA ILE A 222 19.31 -2.41 7.08
C ILE A 222 20.33 -2.88 8.11
N ALA A 223 20.81 -1.94 8.93
CA ALA A 223 21.77 -2.20 10.02
C ALA A 223 21.12 -2.94 11.19
#